data_80472ba358e43f8eb53b2240938e5c66
#
_entry.id   80472ba358e43f8eb53b2240938e5c66
#
_cell.length_a   1.000
_cell.length_b   1.000
_cell.length_c   1.000
_cell.angle_alpha   90.00
_cell.angle_beta   90.00
_cell.angle_gamma   90.00
#
_symmetry.space_group_name_H-M   'P 1'
#
loop_
_entity.id
_entity.type
_entity.pdbx_description
1 polymer ?
#
loop_
_entity_poly.entity_id
_entity_poly.type
_entity_poly.pdbx_seq_one_letter_code
_entity_poly.pdbx_strand_id
1 'polypeptide(L)'
;MSIKADALSDEIAKLLSEYEAEIVKNTDACGKAVANAAAKKLRQTSPKRTGKYAKSWGVTREKGAFGENAKYIVHNKKRYRLTHLLEHGHVTANGKRTRAIPHIKPVEEQVIREYEKQVREAIENAAK
;
A
#
# COMPACT_ATOMS: atom_id res chain seq x y z
N MET A 1 -3.97 -16.07 46.77
CA MET A 1 -4.74 -16.67 45.67
C MET A 1 -3.77 -17.32 44.69
N SER A 2 -3.95 -18.59 44.44
CA SER A 2 -3.08 -19.28 43.46
C SER A 2 -3.81 -19.41 42.14
N ILE A 3 -3.10 -19.04 41.05
CA ILE A 3 -3.60 -19.19 39.70
C ILE A 3 -2.92 -20.42 39.09
N LYS A 4 -3.72 -21.33 38.53
CA LYS A 4 -3.18 -22.52 37.87
C LYS A 4 -2.39 -22.09 36.64
N ALA A 5 -1.26 -22.74 36.39
CA ALA A 5 -0.40 -22.40 35.23
C ALA A 5 -1.14 -22.52 33.91
N ASP A 6 -2.03 -23.50 33.76
CA ASP A 6 -2.83 -23.69 32.54
C ASP A 6 -3.79 -22.51 32.30
N ALA A 7 -4.47 -22.03 33.35
CA ALA A 7 -5.37 -20.88 33.25
C ALA A 7 -4.61 -19.59 32.88
N LEU A 8 -3.41 -19.43 33.44
CA LEU A 8 -2.56 -18.29 33.10
C LEU A 8 -2.09 -18.35 31.65
N SER A 9 -1.69 -19.51 31.17
CA SER A 9 -1.27 -19.71 29.77
C SER A 9 -2.41 -19.44 28.80
N ASP A 10 -3.63 -19.89 29.13
CA ASP A 10 -4.82 -19.65 28.30
C ASP A 10 -5.16 -18.15 28.24
N GLU A 11 -5.07 -17.46 29.38
CA GLU A 11 -5.32 -16.02 29.43
C GLU A 11 -4.28 -15.23 28.63
N ILE A 12 -3.01 -15.59 28.72
CA ILE A 12 -1.94 -14.96 27.96
C ILE A 12 -2.16 -15.19 26.46
N ALA A 13 -2.48 -16.42 26.05
CA ALA A 13 -2.76 -16.76 24.65
C ALA A 13 -3.93 -15.95 24.11
N LYS A 14 -4.98 -15.78 24.90
CA LYS A 14 -6.15 -14.97 24.53
C LYS A 14 -5.77 -13.51 24.34
N LEU A 15 -5.01 -12.92 25.26
CA LEU A 15 -4.56 -11.53 25.17
C LEU A 15 -3.67 -11.30 23.96
N LEU A 16 -2.74 -12.22 23.66
CA LEU A 16 -1.89 -12.14 22.50
C LEU A 16 -2.69 -12.23 21.19
N SER A 17 -3.70 -13.12 21.16
CA SER A 17 -4.57 -13.26 19.99
C SER A 17 -5.38 -11.98 19.74
N GLU A 18 -5.93 -11.38 20.79
CA GLU A 18 -6.67 -10.12 20.69
C GLU A 18 -5.77 -8.97 20.22
N TYR A 19 -4.54 -8.88 20.74
CA TYR A 19 -3.55 -7.88 20.34
C TYR A 19 -3.16 -8.03 18.88
N GLU A 20 -2.90 -9.27 18.43
CA GLU A 20 -2.58 -9.57 17.04
C GLU A 20 -3.73 -9.19 16.10
N ALA A 21 -4.97 -9.52 16.45
CA ALA A 21 -6.14 -9.19 15.66
C ALA A 21 -6.32 -7.67 15.50
N GLU A 22 -6.06 -6.91 16.55
CA GLU A 22 -6.12 -5.45 16.52
C GLU A 22 -5.04 -4.86 15.61
N ILE A 23 -3.81 -5.37 15.70
CA ILE A 23 -2.70 -4.92 14.85
C ILE A 23 -3.01 -5.22 13.37
N VAL A 24 -3.52 -6.41 13.06
CA VAL A 24 -3.88 -6.78 11.69
C VAL A 24 -4.94 -5.84 11.15
N LYS A 25 -5.98 -5.56 11.92
CA LYS A 25 -7.06 -4.64 11.55
C LYS A 25 -6.53 -3.23 11.29
N ASN A 26 -5.70 -2.71 12.19
CA ASN A 26 -5.16 -1.36 12.09
C ASN A 26 -4.16 -1.24 10.94
N THR A 27 -3.37 -2.26 10.70
CA THR A 27 -2.42 -2.31 9.58
C THR A 27 -3.16 -2.38 8.24
N ASP A 28 -4.25 -3.13 8.16
CA ASP A 28 -5.11 -3.17 6.97
C ASP A 28 -5.69 -1.79 6.67
N ALA A 29 -6.18 -1.09 7.67
CA ALA A 29 -6.70 0.26 7.52
C ALA A 29 -5.62 1.24 7.04
N CYS A 30 -4.40 1.14 7.56
CA CYS A 30 -3.25 1.92 7.11
C CYS A 30 -2.93 1.66 5.64
N GLY A 31 -2.88 0.39 5.25
CA GLY A 31 -2.63 -0.01 3.87
C GLY A 31 -3.66 0.55 2.91
N LYS A 32 -4.93 0.46 3.25
CA LYS A 32 -6.04 1.02 2.46
C LYS A 32 -5.91 2.53 2.30
N ALA A 33 -5.69 3.25 3.41
CA ALA A 33 -5.58 4.71 3.40
C ALA A 33 -4.39 5.18 2.55
N VAL A 34 -3.22 4.55 2.74
CA VAL A 34 -2.00 4.90 2.02
C VAL A 34 -2.12 4.57 0.53
N ALA A 35 -2.69 3.41 0.19
CA ALA A 35 -2.90 3.03 -1.21
C ALA A 35 -3.85 3.98 -1.94
N ASN A 36 -4.96 4.35 -1.29
CA ASN A 36 -5.91 5.31 -1.86
C ASN A 36 -5.28 6.70 -2.03
N ALA A 37 -4.47 7.15 -1.08
CA ALA A 37 -3.74 8.41 -1.17
C ALA A 37 -2.72 8.37 -2.31
N ALA A 38 -2.02 7.25 -2.49
CA ALA A 38 -1.07 7.05 -3.58
C ALA A 38 -1.77 7.12 -4.95
N ALA A 39 -2.89 6.44 -5.11
CA ALA A 39 -3.67 6.48 -6.35
C ALA A 39 -4.14 7.90 -6.67
N LYS A 40 -4.62 8.61 -5.66
CA LYS A 40 -5.04 10.01 -5.81
C LYS A 40 -3.88 10.89 -6.25
N LYS A 41 -2.72 10.73 -5.63
CA LYS A 41 -1.51 11.48 -5.98
C LYS A 41 -1.07 11.18 -7.41
N LEU A 42 -1.08 9.91 -7.81
CA LEU A 42 -0.74 9.52 -9.17
C LEU A 42 -1.71 10.08 -10.21
N ARG A 43 -3.00 10.17 -9.91
CA ARG A 43 -3.96 10.84 -10.79
C ARG A 43 -3.64 12.32 -10.98
N GLN A 44 -3.11 12.97 -9.96
CA GLN A 44 -2.76 14.39 -10.00
C GLN A 44 -1.43 14.65 -10.72
N THR A 45 -0.45 13.76 -10.52
CA THR A 45 0.93 13.98 -10.98
C THR A 45 1.30 13.26 -12.27
N SER A 46 0.47 12.31 -12.74
CA SER A 46 0.73 11.60 -13.99
C SER A 46 0.62 12.52 -15.21
N PRO A 47 1.40 12.23 -16.28
CA PRO A 47 1.29 12.99 -17.52
C PRO A 47 -0.13 12.99 -18.08
N LYS A 48 -0.62 14.15 -18.53
CA LYS A 48 -2.02 14.32 -18.94
C LYS A 48 -2.11 14.81 -20.39
N ARG A 49 -1.96 13.92 -21.35
CA ARG A 49 -2.21 14.24 -22.75
C ARG A 49 -3.71 14.34 -23.03
N THR A 50 -4.45 13.26 -22.70
CA THR A 50 -5.92 13.21 -22.83
C THR A 50 -6.60 13.06 -21.46
N GLY A 51 -5.84 12.84 -20.42
CA GLY A 51 -6.32 12.55 -19.07
C GLY A 51 -6.71 11.10 -18.83
N LYS A 52 -6.78 10.27 -19.86
CA LYS A 52 -7.20 8.86 -19.75
C LYS A 52 -6.23 8.03 -18.90
N TYR A 53 -4.93 8.22 -19.12
CA TYR A 53 -3.90 7.56 -18.34
C TYR A 53 -3.98 7.95 -16.87
N ALA A 54 -3.98 9.24 -16.58
CA ALA A 54 -4.04 9.75 -15.21
C ALA A 54 -5.28 9.27 -14.46
N LYS A 55 -6.43 9.24 -15.12
CA LYS A 55 -7.70 8.79 -14.53
C LYS A 55 -7.75 7.29 -14.26
N SER A 56 -6.91 6.50 -14.91
CA SER A 56 -6.95 5.02 -14.82
C SER A 56 -6.26 4.46 -13.58
N TRP A 57 -5.61 5.28 -12.77
CA TRP A 57 -5.01 4.82 -11.51
C TRP A 57 -6.09 4.40 -10.52
N GLY A 58 -5.88 3.25 -9.91
CA GLY A 58 -6.79 2.71 -8.92
C GLY A 58 -6.09 1.73 -8.00
N VAL A 59 -6.86 1.22 -7.05
CA VAL A 59 -6.37 0.29 -6.02
C VAL A 59 -7.15 -1.01 -6.11
N THR A 60 -6.44 -2.13 -6.04
CA THR A 60 -7.03 -3.45 -5.91
C THR A 60 -6.59 -4.06 -4.60
N ARG A 61 -7.54 -4.57 -3.84
CA ARG A 61 -7.26 -5.28 -2.59
C ARG A 61 -7.23 -6.77 -2.87
N GLU A 62 -6.11 -7.42 -2.54
CA GLU A 62 -6.00 -8.87 -2.55
C GLU A 62 -6.12 -9.38 -1.12
N LYS A 63 -7.02 -10.34 -0.91
CA LYS A 63 -7.20 -10.96 0.39
C LYS A 63 -5.93 -11.73 0.75
N GLY A 64 -5.39 -11.51 1.95
CA GLY A 64 -4.25 -12.26 2.44
C GLY A 64 -4.60 -13.72 2.70
N ALA A 65 -3.58 -14.58 2.70
CA ALA A 65 -3.72 -15.94 3.16
C ALA A 65 -4.06 -15.93 4.65
N PHE A 66 -4.49 -17.08 5.18
CA PHE A 66 -4.87 -17.20 6.60
C PHE A 66 -3.74 -16.67 7.50
N GLY A 67 -4.07 -15.68 8.33
CA GLY A 67 -3.11 -15.04 9.24
C GLY A 67 -2.24 -13.96 8.62
N GLU A 68 -2.39 -13.68 7.33
CA GLU A 68 -1.64 -12.63 6.64
C GLU A 68 -2.49 -11.39 6.41
N ASN A 69 -1.84 -10.22 6.35
CA ASN A 69 -2.49 -8.97 6.00
C ASN A 69 -2.93 -8.96 4.53
N ALA A 70 -4.01 -8.28 4.23
CA ALA A 70 -4.41 -8.03 2.85
C ALA A 70 -3.34 -7.18 2.14
N LYS A 71 -3.21 -7.41 0.84
CA LYS A 71 -2.29 -6.68 -0.03
C LYS A 71 -3.07 -5.64 -0.82
N TYR A 72 -2.58 -4.41 -0.84
CA TYR A 72 -3.16 -3.34 -1.64
C TYR A 72 -2.23 -3.03 -2.81
N ILE A 73 -2.76 -3.11 -4.01
CA ILE A 73 -2.01 -2.88 -5.24
C ILE A 73 -2.51 -1.60 -5.88
N VAL A 74 -1.63 -0.62 -5.98
CA VAL A 74 -1.89 0.63 -6.72
C VAL A 74 -1.40 0.39 -8.15
N HIS A 75 -2.31 0.44 -9.10
CA HIS A 75 -1.97 0.16 -10.49
C HIS A 75 -2.82 0.95 -11.46
N ASN A 76 -2.34 1.07 -12.70
CA ASN A 76 -3.10 1.69 -13.77
C ASN A 76 -3.98 0.61 -14.43
N LYS A 77 -5.29 0.70 -14.25
CA LYS A 77 -6.23 -0.37 -14.62
C LYS A 77 -6.44 -0.50 -16.13
N LYS A 78 -6.48 0.61 -16.86
CA LYS A 78 -6.81 0.60 -18.29
C LYS A 78 -5.62 0.88 -19.19
N ARG A 79 -4.60 1.55 -18.70
CA ARG A 79 -3.46 2.02 -19.48
C ARG A 79 -2.13 1.55 -18.89
N TYR A 80 -2.10 0.38 -18.26
CA TYR A 80 -0.91 -0.14 -17.57
C TYR A 80 0.33 -0.25 -18.46
N ARG A 81 0.15 -0.45 -19.77
CA ARG A 81 1.27 -0.55 -20.72
C ARG A 81 2.04 0.76 -20.86
N LEU A 82 1.40 1.89 -20.57
CA LEU A 82 2.04 3.20 -20.66
C LEU A 82 2.89 3.53 -19.43
N THR A 83 2.67 2.88 -18.29
CA THR A 83 3.38 3.18 -17.04
C THR A 83 4.89 3.12 -17.20
N HIS A 84 5.39 2.01 -17.72
CA HIS A 84 6.80 1.77 -17.92
C HIS A 84 7.39 2.73 -18.96
N LEU A 85 6.70 2.91 -20.08
CA LEU A 85 7.15 3.75 -21.17
C LEU A 85 7.26 5.21 -20.76
N LEU A 86 6.29 5.71 -20.01
CA LEU A 86 6.29 7.09 -19.52
C LEU A 86 7.33 7.33 -18.43
N GLU A 87 7.46 6.38 -17.50
CA GLU A 87 8.39 6.50 -16.38
C GLU A 87 9.86 6.54 -16.83
N HIS A 88 10.22 5.69 -17.78
CA HIS A 88 11.61 5.50 -18.21
C HIS A 88 11.93 6.03 -19.61
N GLY A 89 10.93 6.46 -20.36
CA GLY A 89 11.09 6.77 -21.77
C GLY A 89 11.22 5.51 -22.61
N HIS A 90 11.14 5.64 -23.93
CA HIS A 90 11.24 4.51 -24.85
C HIS A 90 11.78 4.96 -26.21
N VAL A 91 12.26 3.99 -27.00
CA VAL A 91 12.74 4.23 -28.36
C VAL A 91 11.55 4.30 -29.31
N THR A 92 11.49 5.33 -30.12
CA THR A 92 10.45 5.51 -31.15
C THR A 92 10.81 4.78 -32.44
N ALA A 93 9.85 4.64 -33.37
CA ALA A 93 10.06 3.96 -34.66
C ALA A 93 11.18 4.58 -35.50
N ASN A 94 11.46 5.87 -35.36
CA ASN A 94 12.54 6.54 -36.07
C ASN A 94 13.89 6.54 -35.33
N GLY A 95 14.04 5.70 -34.32
CA GLY A 95 15.28 5.52 -33.57
C GLY A 95 15.57 6.58 -32.50
N LYS A 96 14.72 7.57 -32.36
CA LYS A 96 14.85 8.59 -31.30
C LYS A 96 14.25 8.07 -29.99
N ARG A 97 14.75 8.57 -28.87
CA ARG A 97 14.25 8.20 -27.55
C ARG A 97 13.34 9.29 -26.98
N THR A 98 12.19 8.89 -26.44
CA THR A 98 11.29 9.82 -25.75
C THR A 98 11.88 10.22 -24.40
N ARG A 99 11.46 11.40 -23.91
CA ARG A 99 11.85 11.88 -22.59
C ARG A 99 11.19 11.01 -21.50
N ALA A 100 11.95 10.61 -20.51
CA ALA A 100 11.42 10.00 -19.30
C ALA A 100 10.67 11.03 -18.47
N ILE A 101 9.50 10.62 -17.92
CA ILE A 101 8.69 11.47 -17.04
C ILE A 101 8.47 10.69 -15.74
N PRO A 102 9.44 10.73 -14.80
CA PRO A 102 9.30 10.02 -13.54
C PRO A 102 8.12 10.58 -12.72
N HIS A 103 7.09 9.79 -12.57
CA HIS A 103 5.89 10.14 -11.78
C HIS A 103 5.53 9.07 -10.76
N ILE A 104 5.96 7.82 -11.00
CA ILE A 104 5.69 6.69 -10.10
C ILE A 104 6.69 6.67 -8.95
N LYS A 105 7.99 6.78 -9.25
CA LYS A 105 9.06 6.69 -8.25
C LYS A 105 8.91 7.70 -7.10
N PRO A 106 8.65 9.01 -7.34
CA PRO A 106 8.44 9.96 -6.25
C PRO A 106 7.26 9.61 -5.35
N VAL A 107 6.17 9.13 -5.92
CA VAL A 107 4.98 8.70 -5.15
C VAL A 107 5.28 7.43 -4.37
N GLU A 108 5.96 6.46 -4.97
CA GLU A 108 6.38 5.22 -4.31
C GLU A 108 7.23 5.51 -3.07
N GLU A 109 8.23 6.36 -3.18
CA GLU A 109 9.10 6.73 -2.06
C GLU A 109 8.32 7.40 -0.93
N GLN A 110 7.42 8.31 -1.28
CA GLN A 110 6.55 8.99 -0.30
C GLN A 110 5.61 7.99 0.39
N VAL A 111 5.02 7.07 -0.36
CA VAL A 111 4.09 6.06 0.14
C VAL A 111 4.77 5.10 1.11
N ILE A 112 5.99 4.66 0.79
CA ILE A 112 6.75 3.77 1.68
C ILE A 112 6.97 4.44 3.03
N ARG A 113 7.42 5.69 3.04
CA ARG A 113 7.66 6.45 4.28
C ARG A 113 6.37 6.65 5.08
N GLU A 114 5.29 7.01 4.41
CA GLU A 114 4.00 7.25 5.07
C GLU A 114 3.40 5.96 5.64
N TYR A 115 3.51 4.86 4.91
CA TYR A 115 3.04 3.56 5.38
C TYR A 115 3.80 3.08 6.61
N GLU A 116 5.13 3.17 6.60
CA GLU A 116 5.96 2.82 7.75
C GLU A 116 5.59 3.65 8.98
N LYS A 117 5.39 4.95 8.79
CA LYS A 117 4.98 5.85 9.87
C LYS A 117 3.64 5.45 10.47
N GLN A 118 2.63 5.22 9.63
CA GLN A 118 1.28 4.86 10.09
C GLN A 118 1.25 3.50 10.77
N VAL A 119 1.98 2.52 10.26
CA VAL A 119 2.07 1.20 10.88
C VAL A 119 2.74 1.28 12.25
N ARG A 120 3.82 2.05 12.35
CA ARG A 120 4.51 2.28 13.62
C ARG A 120 3.57 2.90 14.66
N GLU A 121 2.84 3.94 14.28
CA GLU A 121 1.87 4.59 15.15
C GLU A 121 0.75 3.63 15.58
N ALA A 122 0.26 2.80 14.66
CA ALA A 122 -0.77 1.82 14.95
C ALA A 122 -0.30 0.77 15.96
N ILE A 123 0.94 0.29 15.83
CA ILE A 123 1.55 -0.66 16.78
C ILE A 123 1.73 0.00 18.15
N GLU A 124 2.24 1.21 18.21
CA GLU A 124 2.42 1.95 19.46
C GLU A 124 1.09 2.19 20.16
N ASN A 125 0.05 2.55 19.43
CA ASN A 125 -1.29 2.80 19.99
C ASN A 125 -1.94 1.50 20.48
N ALA A 126 -1.74 0.39 19.80
CA ALA A 126 -2.26 -0.91 20.24
C ALA A 126 -1.59 -1.41 21.53
N ALA A 127 -0.34 -0.99 21.77
CA ALA A 127 0.41 -1.36 22.97
C ALA A 127 0.03 -0.58 24.23
N LYS A 128 -0.75 0.49 24.11
CA LYS A 128 -1.15 1.35 25.24
C LYS A 128 -2.34 0.82 26.01
#